data_16c9c2e9022cac56e610438b4dc79ef4
#
_entry.id   16c9c2e9022cac56e610438b4dc79ef4
#
_cell.length_a   1.000
_cell.length_b   1.000
_cell.length_c   1.000
_cell.angle_alpha   90.00
_cell.angle_beta   90.00
_cell.angle_gamma   90.00
#
_symmetry.space_group_name_H-M   'P 1'
#
loop_
_entity.id
_entity.type
_entity.pdbx_description
1 polymer ?
#
loop_
_entity_poly.entity_id
_entity_poly.type
_entity_poly.pdbx_seq_one_letter_code
_entity_poly.pdbx_strand_id
1 'polypeptide(L)'
;MIDAPALDTAEFQAKLDTTDLGRNLLAHFSIPSTMDVAREVAADGAPHGTLVFAEEQTAGRGRRGRSFYSPASQNLYFTFVLRLPLAVHRRLPVILPLAVARAIREHGLDARIKWPNDIWIHDRKVC
;
A
#
# COMPACT_ATOMS: atom_id res chain seq x y z
N MET A 1 -20.16 11.98 -15.34
CA MET A 1 -19.30 11.12 -14.51
C MET A 1 -17.96 11.83 -14.38
N ILE A 2 -17.57 12.15 -13.18
CA ILE A 2 -16.25 12.75 -12.94
C ILE A 2 -15.28 11.59 -12.95
N ASP A 3 -14.46 11.50 -13.98
CA ASP A 3 -13.30 10.63 -13.94
C ASP A 3 -12.35 11.21 -12.89
N ALA A 4 -12.31 10.59 -11.76
CA ALA A 4 -11.31 10.93 -10.77
C ALA A 4 -9.93 10.69 -11.40
N PRO A 5 -8.97 11.58 -11.16
CA PRO A 5 -7.66 11.40 -11.72
C PRO A 5 -7.07 10.08 -11.21
N ALA A 6 -6.85 9.17 -12.12
CA ALA A 6 -6.06 7.98 -11.84
C ALA A 6 -4.63 8.40 -11.49
N LEU A 7 -3.92 7.55 -10.75
CA LEU A 7 -2.51 7.76 -10.45
C LEU A 7 -1.73 8.02 -11.76
N ASP A 8 -1.07 9.16 -11.85
CA ASP A 8 -0.14 9.43 -12.95
C ASP A 8 1.12 8.57 -12.75
N THR A 9 1.14 7.46 -13.46
CA THR A 9 2.23 6.47 -13.35
C THR A 9 3.56 7.01 -13.83
N ALA A 10 3.56 7.88 -14.84
CA ALA A 10 4.77 8.51 -15.37
C ALA A 10 5.36 9.49 -14.36
N GLU A 11 4.52 10.33 -13.76
CA GLU A 11 4.94 11.26 -12.71
C GLU A 11 5.44 10.51 -11.47
N PHE A 12 4.73 9.46 -11.06
CA PHE A 12 5.15 8.61 -9.96
C PHE A 12 6.55 8.03 -10.21
N GLN A 13 6.77 7.42 -11.36
CA GLN A 13 8.08 6.84 -11.71
C GLN A 13 9.19 7.89 -11.77
N ALA A 14 8.89 9.07 -12.28
CA ALA A 14 9.87 10.17 -12.39
C ALA A 14 10.29 10.70 -11.01
N LYS A 15 9.40 10.71 -10.03
CA LYS A 15 9.67 11.20 -8.66
C LYS A 15 10.19 10.11 -7.71
N LEU A 16 10.20 8.86 -8.14
CA LEU A 16 10.60 7.75 -7.29
C LEU A 16 12.11 7.78 -7.04
N ASP A 17 12.49 7.80 -5.76
CA ASP A 17 13.89 7.80 -5.31
C ASP A 17 14.22 6.50 -4.56
N THR A 18 13.96 5.38 -5.21
CA THR A 18 14.21 4.05 -4.67
C THR A 18 15.03 3.23 -5.65
N THR A 19 15.71 2.20 -5.16
CA THR A 19 16.42 1.23 -6.00
C THR A 19 15.49 0.17 -6.55
N ASP A 20 14.66 -0.41 -5.70
CA ASP A 20 13.81 -1.57 -6.05
C ASP A 20 12.32 -1.30 -5.84
N LEU A 21 11.96 -0.68 -4.72
CA LEU A 21 10.55 -0.51 -4.35
C LEU A 21 9.81 0.40 -5.32
N GLY A 22 8.73 -0.10 -5.89
CA GLY A 22 7.84 0.64 -6.78
C GLY A 22 8.35 0.80 -8.22
N ARG A 23 9.53 0.27 -8.54
CA ARG A 23 10.08 0.36 -9.91
C ARG A 23 9.26 -0.46 -10.90
N ASN A 24 8.75 -1.60 -10.49
CA ASN A 24 7.77 -2.36 -11.24
C ASN A 24 6.38 -2.04 -10.67
N LEU A 25 5.64 -1.19 -11.37
CA LEU A 25 4.33 -0.70 -10.94
C LEU A 25 3.22 -1.31 -11.78
N LEU A 26 2.24 -1.92 -11.12
CA LEU A 26 1.01 -2.40 -11.70
C LEU A 26 -0.14 -1.55 -11.15
N ALA A 27 -0.59 -0.58 -11.94
CA ALA A 27 -1.66 0.34 -11.55
C ALA A 27 -2.99 -0.08 -12.19
N HIS A 28 -4.01 -0.17 -11.36
CA HIS A 28 -5.37 -0.53 -11.76
C HIS A 28 -6.35 0.55 -11.30
N PHE A 29 -7.47 0.69 -12.02
CA PHE A 29 -8.55 1.54 -11.51
C PHE A 29 -9.36 0.79 -10.46
N SER A 30 -9.93 -0.34 -10.81
CA SER A 30 -10.81 -1.12 -9.93
C SER A 30 -10.44 -2.60 -9.97
N ILE A 31 -10.16 -3.16 -8.82
CA ILE A 31 -9.87 -4.60 -8.63
C ILE A 31 -10.48 -5.05 -7.30
N PRO A 32 -10.70 -6.36 -7.12
CA PRO A 32 -11.20 -6.86 -5.84
C PRO A 32 -10.29 -6.50 -4.67
N SER A 33 -8.98 -6.75 -4.81
CA SER A 33 -8.00 -6.44 -3.77
C SER A 33 -6.60 -6.36 -4.36
N THR A 34 -5.83 -5.36 -3.96
CA THR A 34 -4.41 -5.25 -4.31
C THR A 34 -3.60 -6.45 -3.79
N MET A 35 -3.99 -7.02 -2.64
CA MET A 35 -3.34 -8.21 -2.09
C MET A 35 -3.55 -9.45 -2.96
N ASP A 36 -4.73 -9.62 -3.55
CA ASP A 36 -5.01 -10.76 -4.41
C ASP A 36 -4.18 -10.69 -5.68
N VAL A 37 -4.15 -9.54 -6.34
CA VAL A 37 -3.32 -9.32 -7.53
C VAL A 37 -1.83 -9.47 -7.20
N ALA A 38 -1.38 -8.90 -6.07
CA ALA A 38 0.02 -9.06 -5.66
C ALA A 38 0.40 -10.52 -5.43
N ARG A 39 -0.50 -11.33 -4.88
CA ARG A 39 -0.30 -12.76 -4.67
C ARG A 39 -0.15 -13.52 -5.99
N GLU A 40 -1.01 -13.21 -6.96
CA GLU A 40 -0.97 -13.81 -8.30
C GLU A 40 0.33 -13.47 -9.02
N VAL A 41 0.69 -12.19 -9.10
CA VAL A 41 1.91 -11.77 -9.80
C VAL A 41 3.18 -12.24 -9.08
N ALA A 42 3.15 -12.35 -7.76
CA ALA A 42 4.25 -12.92 -6.99
C ALA A 42 4.47 -14.41 -7.32
N ALA A 43 3.38 -15.17 -7.46
CA ALA A 43 3.44 -16.57 -7.89
C ALA A 43 3.97 -16.71 -9.32
N ASP A 44 3.69 -15.75 -10.19
CA ASP A 44 4.16 -15.70 -11.58
C ASP A 44 5.58 -15.11 -11.72
N GLY A 45 6.26 -14.84 -10.60
CA GLY A 45 7.66 -14.44 -10.61
C GLY A 45 7.91 -12.92 -10.62
N ALA A 46 6.93 -12.10 -10.27
CA ALA A 46 7.15 -10.65 -10.14
C ALA A 46 8.36 -10.35 -9.24
N PRO A 47 9.21 -9.38 -9.61
CA PRO A 47 10.45 -9.11 -8.87
C PRO A 47 10.16 -8.49 -7.48
N HIS A 48 11.16 -8.57 -6.61
CA HIS A 48 11.14 -7.86 -5.33
C HIS A 48 10.83 -6.37 -5.53
N GLY A 49 9.95 -5.83 -4.69
CA GLY A 49 9.57 -4.42 -4.75
C GLY A 49 8.45 -4.10 -5.73
N THR A 50 7.89 -5.10 -6.44
CA THR A 50 6.70 -4.88 -7.28
C THR A 50 5.59 -4.25 -6.46
N LEU A 51 5.03 -3.15 -6.96
CA LEU A 51 3.95 -2.40 -6.34
C LEU A 51 2.65 -2.61 -7.14
N VAL A 52 1.64 -3.12 -6.47
CA VAL A 52 0.27 -3.18 -7.01
C VAL A 52 -0.53 -2.06 -6.37
N PHE A 53 -1.11 -1.21 -7.20
CA PHE A 53 -1.92 -0.06 -6.79
C PHE A 53 -3.30 -0.14 -7.42
N ALA A 54 -4.32 0.33 -6.69
CA ALA A 54 -5.67 0.49 -7.21
C ALA A 54 -6.31 1.80 -6.74
N GLU A 55 -7.14 2.40 -7.59
CA GLU A 55 -7.95 3.56 -7.20
C GLU A 55 -9.11 3.15 -6.29
N GLU A 56 -9.68 1.96 -6.52
CA GLU A 56 -10.68 1.36 -5.65
C GLU A 56 -10.50 -0.14 -5.49
N GLN A 57 -11.02 -0.66 -4.39
CA GLN A 57 -11.13 -2.10 -4.17
C GLN A 57 -12.59 -2.48 -3.96
N THR A 58 -13.08 -3.45 -4.72
CA THR A 58 -14.47 -3.93 -4.62
C THR A 58 -14.66 -4.97 -3.54
N ALA A 59 -13.58 -5.60 -3.07
CA ALA A 59 -13.56 -6.59 -2.01
C ALA A 59 -12.35 -6.39 -1.08
N GLY A 60 -12.11 -5.15 -0.68
CA GLY A 60 -11.05 -4.82 0.29
C GLY A 60 -11.22 -5.56 1.61
N ARG A 61 -10.11 -6.03 2.17
CA ARG A 61 -10.11 -6.86 3.39
C ARG A 61 -9.25 -6.24 4.48
N GLY A 62 -9.80 -6.26 5.68
CA GLY A 62 -9.07 -6.04 6.91
C GLY A 62 -8.58 -7.37 7.51
N ARG A 63 -8.01 -7.30 8.70
CA ARG A 63 -7.60 -8.48 9.46
C ARG A 63 -8.81 -9.28 9.93
N ARG A 64 -8.63 -10.59 10.11
CA ARG A 64 -9.64 -11.52 10.66
C ARG A 64 -10.93 -11.56 9.84
N GLY A 65 -10.82 -11.49 8.52
CA GLY A 65 -11.96 -11.60 7.61
C GLY A 65 -12.88 -10.38 7.58
N ARG A 66 -12.47 -9.25 8.15
CA ARG A 66 -13.24 -8.00 8.08
C ARG A 66 -13.17 -7.42 6.67
N SER A 67 -14.29 -6.84 6.21
CA SER A 67 -14.27 -6.03 5.00
C SER A 67 -13.65 -4.67 5.26
N PHE A 68 -13.03 -4.12 4.23
CA PHE A 68 -12.48 -2.77 4.26
C PHE A 68 -13.08 -1.97 3.10
N TYR A 69 -13.83 -0.92 3.43
CA TYR A 69 -14.43 -0.04 2.43
C TYR A 69 -13.34 0.76 1.71
N SER A 70 -13.28 0.62 0.40
CA SER A 70 -12.19 1.15 -0.43
C SER A 70 -12.71 1.92 -1.64
N PRO A 71 -13.38 3.08 -1.43
CA PRO A 71 -13.93 3.88 -2.52
C PRO A 71 -12.84 4.52 -3.36
N ALA A 72 -13.16 4.77 -4.63
CA ALA A 72 -12.24 5.39 -5.57
C ALA A 72 -11.86 6.82 -5.14
N SER A 73 -10.61 7.18 -5.40
CA SER A 73 -10.08 8.56 -5.32
C SER A 73 -10.08 9.22 -3.93
N GLN A 74 -10.22 8.42 -2.89
CA GLN A 74 -10.20 8.94 -1.51
C GLN A 74 -8.99 8.50 -0.71
N ASN A 75 -8.35 7.40 -1.12
CA ASN A 75 -7.25 6.81 -0.37
C ASN A 75 -6.22 6.20 -1.33
N LEU A 76 -5.12 5.73 -0.75
CA LEU A 76 -4.11 4.95 -1.46
C LEU A 76 -4.26 3.48 -1.05
N TYR A 77 -4.59 2.63 -2.01
CA TYR A 77 -4.65 1.19 -1.81
C TYR A 77 -3.52 0.54 -2.58
N PHE A 78 -2.61 -0.08 -1.86
CA PHE A 78 -1.46 -0.69 -2.51
C PHE A 78 -0.89 -1.86 -1.71
N THR A 79 -0.21 -2.74 -2.42
CA THR A 79 0.51 -3.88 -1.84
C THR A 79 1.86 -4.01 -2.54
N PHE A 80 2.92 -4.20 -1.76
CA PHE A 80 4.24 -4.55 -2.26
C PHE A 80 4.45 -6.06 -2.25
N VAL A 81 5.10 -6.57 -3.30
CA VAL A 81 5.69 -7.91 -3.31
C VAL A 81 7.10 -7.80 -2.73
N LEU A 82 7.32 -8.37 -1.58
CA LEU A 82 8.62 -8.36 -0.91
C LEU A 82 9.22 -9.77 -0.90
N ARG A 83 10.44 -9.90 -1.45
CA ARG A 83 11.21 -11.14 -1.43
C ARG A 83 12.42 -10.93 -0.54
N LEU A 84 12.26 -11.29 0.72
CA LEU A 84 13.22 -10.99 1.79
C LEU A 84 13.60 -12.26 2.54
N PRO A 85 14.80 -12.30 3.15
CA PRO A 85 15.16 -13.39 4.06
C PRO A 85 14.15 -13.53 5.20
N LEU A 86 13.93 -14.75 5.67
CA LEU A 86 12.95 -15.05 6.72
C LEU A 86 13.15 -14.20 7.98
N ALA A 87 14.41 -13.96 8.36
CA ALA A 87 14.74 -13.14 9.52
C ALA A 87 14.20 -11.69 9.39
N VAL A 88 14.23 -11.13 8.18
CA VAL A 88 13.68 -9.80 7.88
C VAL A 88 12.16 -9.85 7.86
N HIS A 89 11.57 -10.88 7.25
CA HIS A 89 10.12 -11.09 7.21
C HIS A 89 9.47 -11.02 8.59
N ARG A 90 10.09 -11.64 9.58
CA ARG A 90 9.58 -11.66 10.96
C ARG A 90 9.54 -10.28 11.60
N ARG A 91 10.32 -9.32 11.09
CA ARG A 91 10.37 -7.94 11.59
C ARG A 91 9.40 -6.99 10.89
N LEU A 92 8.84 -7.39 9.74
CA LEU A 92 7.95 -6.54 8.95
C LEU A 92 6.74 -6.02 9.73
N PRO A 93 6.09 -6.78 10.61
CA PRO A 93 4.96 -6.25 11.40
C PRO A 93 5.32 -5.04 12.27
N VAL A 94 6.58 -4.87 12.61
CA VAL A 94 7.07 -3.69 13.36
C VAL A 94 7.61 -2.62 12.41
N ILE A 95 8.34 -3.02 11.38
CA ILE A 95 8.98 -2.10 10.43
C ILE A 95 7.95 -1.34 9.60
N LEU A 96 6.92 -2.02 9.08
CA LEU A 96 5.97 -1.41 8.15
C LEU A 96 5.14 -0.29 8.78
N PRO A 97 4.50 -0.47 9.95
CA PRO A 97 3.80 0.62 10.61
C PRO A 97 4.71 1.81 10.93
N LEU A 98 5.94 1.53 11.34
CA LEU A 98 6.91 2.58 11.63
C LEU A 98 7.28 3.36 10.36
N ALA A 99 7.51 2.68 9.24
CA ALA A 99 7.81 3.33 7.97
C ALA A 99 6.66 4.21 7.49
N VAL A 100 5.43 3.73 7.58
CA VAL A 100 4.23 4.52 7.21
C VAL A 100 4.07 5.73 8.11
N ALA A 101 4.19 5.57 9.43
CA ALA A 101 4.10 6.68 10.38
C ALA A 101 5.18 7.73 10.11
N ARG A 102 6.41 7.33 9.82
CA ARG A 102 7.50 8.25 9.46
C ARG A 102 7.19 9.01 8.19
N ALA A 103 6.74 8.32 7.13
CA ALA A 103 6.37 8.96 5.87
C ALA A 103 5.30 10.03 6.06
N ILE A 104 4.27 9.75 6.84
CA ILE A 104 3.21 10.70 7.15
C ILE A 104 3.75 11.89 7.96
N ARG A 105 4.61 11.64 8.94
CA ARG A 105 5.24 12.71 9.76
C ARG A 105 6.11 13.65 8.94
N GLU A 106 6.75 13.17 7.89
CA GLU A 106 7.52 14.00 6.96
C GLU A 106 6.64 15.04 6.24
N HIS A 107 5.34 14.82 6.17
CA HIS A 107 4.35 15.79 5.66
C HIS A 107 3.76 16.70 6.75
N GLY A 108 4.33 16.74 7.95
CA GLY A 108 3.91 17.62 9.02
C GLY A 108 2.71 17.15 9.85
N LEU A 109 2.31 15.89 9.73
CA LEU A 109 1.18 15.33 10.45
C LEU A 109 1.65 14.46 11.63
N ASP A 110 0.96 14.55 12.77
CA ASP A 110 1.29 13.78 13.98
C ASP A 110 0.72 12.36 13.89
N ALA A 111 1.34 11.54 13.06
CA ALA A 111 0.98 10.14 12.92
C ALA A 111 1.49 9.32 14.10
N ARG A 112 0.61 8.55 14.72
CA ARG A 112 0.90 7.67 15.84
C ARG A 112 0.49 6.23 15.52
N ILE A 113 1.25 5.29 16.05
CA ILE A 113 0.98 3.87 15.87
C ILE A 113 0.08 3.39 17.00
N LYS A 114 -1.08 2.84 16.64
CA LYS A 114 -1.91 2.05 17.55
C LYS A 114 -1.62 0.58 17.28
N TRP A 115 -0.97 -0.05 18.23
CA TRP A 115 -0.56 -1.45 18.13
C TRP A 115 -1.74 -2.38 17.75
N PRO A 116 -1.54 -3.37 16.85
CA PRO A 116 -0.25 -3.71 16.22
C PRO A 116 0.00 -3.05 14.87
N ASN A 117 -1.00 -2.54 14.14
CA ASN A 117 -0.85 -2.17 12.72
C ASN A 117 -1.69 -0.98 12.27
N ASP A 118 -2.28 -0.24 13.19
CA ASP A 118 -3.07 0.94 12.84
C ASP A 118 -2.25 2.22 12.99
N ILE A 119 -2.42 3.14 12.06
CA ILE A 119 -1.87 4.49 12.14
C ILE A 119 -3.01 5.46 12.38
N TRP A 120 -2.85 6.32 13.36
CA TRP A 120 -3.82 7.33 13.77
C TRP A 120 -3.24 8.72 13.66
N ILE A 121 -4.07 9.66 13.23
CA ILE A 121 -3.80 11.10 13.30
C ILE A 121 -4.93 11.70 14.13
N HIS A 122 -4.57 12.36 15.23
CA HIS A 122 -5.54 12.75 16.27
C HIS A 122 -6.35 11.51 16.71
N ASP A 123 -7.66 11.59 16.68
CA ASP A 123 -8.54 10.51 17.11
C ASP A 123 -9.10 9.68 15.94
N ARG A 124 -8.45 9.72 14.77
CA ARG A 124 -8.90 9.04 13.56
C ARG A 124 -7.86 8.07 13.02
N LYS A 125 -8.34 6.87 12.70
CA LYS A 125 -7.55 5.89 11.96
C LYS A 125 -7.38 6.34 10.51
N VAL A 126 -6.13 6.39 10.04
CA VAL A 126 -5.78 6.78 8.67
C VAL A 126 -5.12 5.65 7.87
N CYS A 127 -4.67 4.59 8.55
CA CYS A 127 -4.05 3.44 7.91
C CYS A 127 -4.22 2.17 8.78
#